data_c6de340b7836eb6498335e321c886924
#
_entry.id   c6de340b7836eb6498335e321c886924
#
_cell.length_a   1.000
_cell.length_b   1.000
_cell.length_c   1.000
_cell.angle_alpha   90.00
_cell.angle_beta   90.00
_cell.angle_gamma   90.00
#
_symmetry.space_group_name_H-M   'P 1'
#
loop_
_entity.id
_entity.type
_entity.pdbx_description
1 polymer ?
#
loop_
_entity_poly.entity_id
_entity_poly.type
_entity_poly.pdbx_seq_one_letter_code
_entity_poly.pdbx_strand_id
1 'polypeptide(L)'
;MNRNICKTALLNGGSISPLILPDNPNGTGTCNPSIIKIKDKTYVVIRHVQYALYHSEFDQNFHSPYGQLVYLNPEDDISLTTNNYLGELNLETFELTNVKRIDTSTFDKKPIWEFVGLEDARLINWNDNLLISGVRRDTTENGQGRMEISSIKDHKEISRDRIEIEKDTYCEKNWMPILDRPYEYVKWCTPTEIVKVDPLTNVAKTIVLKDQKVDFSRDQRGGSQVVRYQDYWVAITHEVDLWFSEQNNKDSEYYHRIIVWDNDWNIVSHSKEFKFMDAQIEFCCGLHIDDSGVYITFGFQDNAAHVLKMPHNVFENLAGLSNEELNDLNLHLLNDNQITSFLDTYVIDPRNANRNFYVGIEYYNLKQYAAAMSYFLRAAELSTDDKLIYEYLLLVAKCIQVIGKRDNTELELLNNAVRFDPKRPEGYLMLSLYYERLRQYSTSLSYAKIGLLMKDNDLIRNSIYGDHKDIIDYQGSYKLDFQIALCNWSLGQSDLSRKQFKDLFYSDKDLCVDYFNLIHKNITDLSPFPYINYDSNKQNDLIYKFKGYEKINKNFSQCLQDIFVLTMLDGETNGTYLEIGSSDPYIGN
;
A
#
# COMPACT_ATOMS: atom_id res chain seq x y z
N MET A 1 -8.55 -29.15 -2.20
CA MET A 1 -8.68 -28.06 -1.20
C MET A 1 -7.34 -27.37 -1.10
N ASN A 2 -7.26 -26.10 -1.43
CA ASN A 2 -6.02 -25.35 -1.27
C ASN A 2 -5.73 -25.21 0.22
N ARG A 3 -4.55 -25.65 0.65
CA ARG A 3 -4.15 -25.64 2.04
C ARG A 3 -3.62 -24.23 2.37
N ASN A 4 -4.28 -23.52 3.28
CA ASN A 4 -3.75 -22.27 3.84
C ASN A 4 -2.67 -22.63 4.87
N ILE A 5 -1.40 -22.43 4.50
CA ILE A 5 -0.27 -22.86 5.33
C ILE A 5 -0.12 -22.01 6.58
N CYS A 6 -0.45 -20.71 6.52
CA CYS A 6 -0.42 -19.82 7.69
C CYS A 6 -1.44 -20.24 8.73
N LYS A 7 -2.64 -20.63 8.31
CA LYS A 7 -3.65 -21.21 9.22
C LYS A 7 -3.15 -22.49 9.86
N THR A 8 -2.59 -23.41 9.06
CA THR A 8 -2.05 -24.66 9.57
C THR A 8 -0.94 -24.41 10.61
N ALA A 9 -0.01 -23.50 10.33
CA ALA A 9 1.06 -23.15 11.25
C ALA A 9 0.49 -22.53 12.55
N LEU A 10 -0.41 -21.55 12.45
CA LEU A 10 -1.01 -20.88 13.60
C LEU A 10 -1.74 -21.86 14.53
N LEU A 11 -2.53 -22.79 13.99
CA LEU A 11 -3.24 -23.80 14.76
C LEU A 11 -2.32 -24.81 15.47
N ASN A 12 -1.06 -24.87 15.07
CA ASN A 12 -0.05 -25.79 15.62
C ASN A 12 1.11 -25.04 16.33
N GLY A 13 0.89 -23.83 16.82
CA GLY A 13 1.86 -23.08 17.64
C GLY A 13 2.84 -22.22 16.84
N GLY A 14 2.61 -22.03 15.55
CA GLY A 14 3.30 -21.04 14.72
C GLY A 14 2.73 -19.63 14.91
N SER A 15 3.29 -18.67 14.19
CA SER A 15 2.81 -17.29 14.16
C SER A 15 3.08 -16.63 12.81
N ILE A 16 2.29 -15.60 12.49
CA ILE A 16 2.48 -14.79 11.30
C ILE A 16 2.55 -13.32 11.67
N SER A 17 3.45 -12.59 11.01
CA SER A 17 3.60 -11.15 11.24
C SER A 17 3.81 -10.40 9.93
N PRO A 18 3.28 -9.17 9.81
CA PRO A 18 3.61 -8.32 8.69
C PRO A 18 5.04 -7.80 8.84
N LEU A 19 5.73 -7.64 7.72
CA LEU A 19 7.01 -6.95 7.63
C LEU A 19 6.74 -5.53 7.13
N ILE A 20 6.66 -4.60 8.05
CA ILE A 20 6.29 -3.21 7.76
C ILE A 20 7.54 -2.41 7.42
N LEU A 21 7.56 -1.81 6.23
CA LEU A 21 8.59 -0.87 5.84
C LEU A 21 8.31 0.48 6.51
N PRO A 22 9.17 0.94 7.45
CA PRO A 22 9.05 2.27 8.02
C PRO A 22 9.16 3.32 6.90
N ASP A 23 8.37 4.38 6.99
CA ASP A 23 8.37 5.48 6.03
C ASP A 23 8.21 5.01 4.56
N ASN A 24 7.30 4.04 4.35
CA ASN A 24 7.00 3.50 3.02
C ASN A 24 6.74 4.64 2.03
N PRO A 25 7.59 4.85 1.01
CA PRO A 25 7.42 5.94 0.06
C PRO A 25 6.07 5.84 -0.67
N ASN A 26 5.26 6.91 -0.54
CA ASN A 26 3.92 6.99 -1.15
C ASN A 26 2.92 5.89 -0.73
N GLY A 27 3.27 5.00 0.21
CA GLY A 27 2.42 3.90 0.65
C GLY A 27 2.15 2.83 -0.42
N THR A 28 3.03 2.74 -1.43
CA THR A 28 2.95 1.75 -2.51
C THR A 28 3.37 0.35 -2.05
N GLY A 29 3.40 -0.64 -2.96
CA GLY A 29 3.55 -2.04 -2.61
C GLY A 29 4.89 -2.39 -1.98
N THR A 30 4.85 -3.24 -0.96
CA THR A 30 6.02 -3.93 -0.40
C THR A 30 5.80 -5.43 -0.54
N CYS A 31 6.77 -6.19 -1.06
CA CYS A 31 6.53 -7.59 -1.38
C CYS A 31 7.81 -8.43 -1.34
N ASN A 32 7.64 -9.72 -1.51
CA ASN A 32 8.65 -10.72 -1.82
C ASN A 32 9.92 -10.60 -0.95
N PRO A 33 9.76 -10.55 0.39
CA PRO A 33 10.91 -10.44 1.28
C PRO A 33 11.74 -11.73 1.28
N SER A 34 13.05 -11.57 1.48
CA SER A 34 13.96 -12.69 1.68
C SER A 34 14.71 -12.55 3.01
N ILE A 35 14.95 -13.66 3.68
CA ILE A 35 15.52 -13.73 5.03
C ILE A 35 16.79 -14.55 5.06
N ILE A 36 17.77 -14.13 5.87
CA ILE A 36 18.98 -14.91 6.16
C ILE A 36 19.52 -14.56 7.55
N LYS A 37 20.08 -15.56 8.24
CA LYS A 37 20.82 -15.35 9.49
C LYS A 37 22.33 -15.42 9.21
N ILE A 38 23.05 -14.43 9.67
CA ILE A 38 24.50 -14.36 9.60
C ILE A 38 25.03 -14.11 11.00
N LYS A 39 25.73 -15.09 11.57
CA LYS A 39 26.14 -15.08 12.99
C LYS A 39 24.93 -14.88 13.91
N ASP A 40 24.91 -13.82 14.70
CA ASP A 40 23.85 -13.53 15.66
C ASP A 40 22.75 -12.59 15.13
N LYS A 41 22.84 -12.18 13.87
CA LYS A 41 21.91 -11.25 13.26
C LYS A 41 21.09 -11.89 12.15
N THR A 42 19.81 -11.64 12.16
CA THR A 42 18.94 -12.01 11.05
C THR A 42 18.67 -10.79 10.19
N TYR A 43 18.94 -10.91 8.91
CA TYR A 43 18.71 -9.86 7.91
C TYR A 43 17.49 -10.19 7.07
N VAL A 44 16.74 -9.16 6.71
CA VAL A 44 15.63 -9.25 5.77
C VAL A 44 15.83 -8.19 4.69
N VAL A 45 15.71 -8.58 3.42
CA VAL A 45 15.52 -7.65 2.32
C VAL A 45 14.04 -7.62 1.95
N ILE A 46 13.47 -6.42 1.79
CA ILE A 46 12.08 -6.20 1.39
C ILE A 46 12.11 -5.47 0.04
N ARG A 47 11.42 -6.02 -0.95
CA ARG A 47 11.18 -5.37 -2.22
C ARG A 47 10.09 -4.32 -2.05
N HIS A 48 10.38 -3.07 -2.38
CA HIS A 48 9.42 -1.98 -2.50
C HIS A 48 9.23 -1.66 -3.97
N VAL A 49 8.00 -1.52 -4.40
CA VAL A 49 7.63 -1.21 -5.79
C VAL A 49 6.92 0.14 -5.87
N GLN A 50 7.12 0.87 -6.96
CA GLN A 50 6.52 2.19 -7.16
C GLN A 50 5.04 2.13 -7.56
N TYR A 51 4.55 0.94 -7.85
CA TYR A 51 3.16 0.69 -8.16
C TYR A 51 2.38 0.13 -6.95
N ALA A 52 1.08 0.08 -7.07
CA ALA A 52 0.21 -0.77 -6.27
C ALA A 52 -0.44 -1.81 -7.21
N LEU A 53 -0.45 -3.08 -6.83
CA LEU A 53 -1.16 -4.10 -7.60
C LEU A 53 -2.65 -4.02 -7.26
N TYR A 54 -3.46 -3.58 -8.21
CA TYR A 54 -4.91 -3.69 -8.12
C TYR A 54 -5.34 -5.04 -8.66
N HIS A 55 -6.00 -5.86 -7.85
CA HIS A 55 -6.46 -7.17 -8.25
C HIS A 55 -7.82 -7.51 -7.65
N SER A 56 -8.81 -7.64 -8.51
CA SER A 56 -10.17 -8.05 -8.19
C SER A 56 -10.27 -9.57 -8.36
N GLU A 57 -10.44 -10.31 -7.26
CA GLU A 57 -10.22 -11.78 -7.23
C GLU A 57 -11.50 -12.61 -7.12
N PHE A 58 -12.63 -12.02 -6.68
CA PHE A 58 -13.85 -12.76 -6.32
C PHE A 58 -15.04 -12.49 -7.25
N ASP A 59 -16.18 -13.13 -6.97
CA ASP A 59 -17.36 -13.10 -7.84
C ASP A 59 -18.00 -11.70 -8.02
N GLN A 60 -17.92 -10.85 -6.99
CA GLN A 60 -18.30 -9.44 -7.13
C GLN A 60 -17.11 -8.61 -7.60
N ASN A 61 -16.81 -8.68 -8.86
CA ASN A 61 -15.62 -8.05 -9.40
C ASN A 61 -15.78 -6.54 -9.58
N PHE A 62 -14.89 -5.78 -8.94
CA PHE A 62 -14.76 -4.33 -9.11
C PHE A 62 -13.52 -4.05 -9.95
N HIS A 63 -13.67 -4.14 -11.28
CA HIS A 63 -12.56 -3.91 -12.19
C HIS A 63 -12.13 -2.45 -12.17
N SER A 64 -10.83 -2.21 -12.29
CA SER A 64 -10.33 -0.89 -12.62
C SER A 64 -10.67 -0.54 -14.08
N PRO A 65 -10.53 0.73 -14.52
CA PRO A 65 -10.71 1.09 -15.94
C PRO A 65 -9.78 0.33 -16.89
N TYR A 66 -8.73 -0.29 -16.35
CA TYR A 66 -7.69 -1.00 -17.10
C TYR A 66 -7.80 -2.52 -17.00
N GLY A 67 -8.77 -3.03 -16.23
CA GLY A 67 -9.06 -4.47 -16.09
C GLY A 67 -9.03 -4.98 -14.65
N GLN A 68 -9.13 -6.31 -14.55
CA GLN A 68 -9.24 -7.03 -13.29
C GLN A 68 -7.94 -7.01 -12.49
N LEU A 69 -6.81 -7.27 -13.17
CA LEU A 69 -5.47 -7.19 -12.61
C LEU A 69 -4.68 -6.10 -13.33
N VAL A 70 -4.15 -5.14 -12.58
CA VAL A 70 -3.35 -4.06 -13.14
C VAL A 70 -2.29 -3.55 -12.17
N TYR A 71 -1.11 -3.26 -12.70
CA TYR A 71 -0.06 -2.54 -11.98
C TYR A 71 -0.36 -1.05 -12.05
N LEU A 72 -0.90 -0.48 -10.97
CA LEU A 72 -1.21 0.94 -10.89
C LEU A 72 0.07 1.74 -10.61
N ASN A 73 0.82 2.05 -11.64
CA ASN A 73 1.95 2.99 -11.60
C ASN A 73 1.47 4.45 -11.69
N PRO A 74 2.31 5.43 -11.34
CA PRO A 74 1.98 6.83 -11.54
C PRO A 74 1.66 7.13 -13.01
N GLU A 75 0.65 7.96 -13.30
CA GLU A 75 0.22 8.30 -14.66
C GLU A 75 1.32 9.03 -15.47
N ASP A 76 2.24 9.70 -14.79
CA ASP A 76 3.39 10.40 -15.38
C ASP A 76 4.67 9.54 -15.46
N ASP A 77 4.65 8.30 -14.99
CA ASP A 77 5.78 7.37 -15.01
C ASP A 77 5.32 5.94 -15.30
N ILE A 78 5.56 5.49 -16.51
CA ILE A 78 5.22 4.13 -16.96
C ILE A 78 6.17 3.06 -16.41
N SER A 79 7.28 3.44 -15.76
CA SER A 79 8.25 2.48 -15.25
C SER A 79 7.70 1.74 -14.03
N LEU A 80 8.00 0.44 -13.97
CA LEU A 80 7.71 -0.42 -12.83
C LEU A 80 8.98 -0.53 -11.98
N THR A 81 9.25 0.50 -11.18
CA THR A 81 10.50 0.63 -10.44
C THR A 81 10.47 -0.20 -9.16
N THR A 82 11.54 -0.98 -8.97
CA THR A 82 11.82 -1.78 -7.77
C THR A 82 12.99 -1.17 -6.99
N ASN A 83 12.80 -1.02 -5.68
CA ASN A 83 13.85 -0.69 -4.72
C ASN A 83 13.93 -1.79 -3.65
N ASN A 84 15.12 -2.12 -3.19
CA ASN A 84 15.32 -3.12 -2.14
C ASN A 84 15.73 -2.42 -0.84
N TYR A 85 15.06 -2.77 0.27
CA TYR A 85 15.36 -2.28 1.60
C TYR A 85 15.92 -3.41 2.44
N LEU A 86 17.06 -3.20 3.07
CA LEU A 86 17.70 -4.15 3.95
C LEU A 86 17.50 -3.71 5.39
N GLY A 87 17.10 -4.64 6.25
CA GLY A 87 16.93 -4.42 7.69
C GLY A 87 17.37 -5.62 8.51
N GLU A 88 17.39 -5.45 9.83
CA GLU A 88 17.61 -6.50 10.82
C GLU A 88 16.26 -6.90 11.43
N LEU A 89 15.98 -8.21 11.49
CA LEU A 89 14.74 -8.77 12.03
C LEU A 89 15.01 -9.47 13.36
N ASN A 90 14.27 -9.12 14.39
CA ASN A 90 14.20 -9.90 15.62
C ASN A 90 13.27 -11.11 15.41
N LEU A 91 13.76 -12.34 15.54
CA LEU A 91 12.97 -13.56 15.30
C LEU A 91 11.98 -13.91 16.43
N GLU A 92 12.04 -13.24 17.59
CA GLU A 92 11.09 -13.42 18.68
C GLU A 92 9.91 -12.46 18.58
N THR A 93 10.19 -11.18 18.29
CA THR A 93 9.19 -10.10 18.24
C THR A 93 8.72 -9.76 16.84
N PHE A 94 9.45 -10.20 15.81
CA PHE A 94 9.30 -9.81 14.41
C PHE A 94 9.45 -8.30 14.15
N GLU A 95 10.09 -7.59 15.08
CA GLU A 95 10.41 -6.19 14.91
C GLU A 95 11.55 -6.01 13.91
N LEU A 96 11.34 -5.11 12.95
CA LEU A 96 12.34 -4.68 11.98
C LEU A 96 13.08 -3.45 12.49
N THR A 97 14.40 -3.52 12.51
CA THR A 97 15.27 -2.41 12.89
C THR A 97 16.29 -2.12 11.82
N ASN A 98 16.91 -0.95 11.86
CA ASN A 98 17.97 -0.54 10.96
C ASN A 98 17.60 -0.70 9.46
N VAL A 99 16.34 -0.48 9.12
CA VAL A 99 15.82 -0.62 7.74
C VAL A 99 16.24 0.57 6.92
N LYS A 100 16.96 0.32 5.80
CA LYS A 100 17.35 1.35 4.86
C LYS A 100 17.29 0.83 3.43
N ARG A 101 16.99 1.73 2.50
CA ARG A 101 17.12 1.43 1.07
C ARG A 101 18.57 1.11 0.76
N ILE A 102 18.81 0.05 -0.02
CA ILE A 102 20.13 -0.26 -0.55
C ILE A 102 20.49 0.81 -1.59
N ASP A 103 21.61 1.50 -1.38
CA ASP A 103 22.15 2.47 -2.32
C ASP A 103 22.82 1.75 -3.49
N THR A 104 22.16 1.80 -4.65
CA THR A 104 22.61 1.17 -5.90
C THR A 104 23.24 2.17 -6.88
N SER A 105 23.27 3.46 -6.52
CA SER A 105 23.60 4.58 -7.39
C SER A 105 24.97 4.49 -8.09
N THR A 106 25.92 3.75 -7.49
CA THR A 106 27.26 3.54 -8.07
C THR A 106 27.21 2.72 -9.38
N PHE A 107 26.25 1.79 -9.49
CA PHE A 107 26.14 0.85 -10.61
C PHE A 107 24.92 1.09 -11.49
N ASP A 108 24.01 1.99 -11.08
CA ASP A 108 22.81 2.28 -11.84
C ASP A 108 23.15 2.94 -13.18
N LYS A 109 22.50 2.46 -14.23
CA LYS A 109 22.51 3.04 -15.56
C LYS A 109 21.13 3.61 -15.87
N LYS A 110 21.07 4.54 -16.83
CA LYS A 110 19.76 5.00 -17.32
C LYS A 110 18.97 3.80 -17.83
N PRO A 111 17.78 3.53 -17.28
CA PRO A 111 16.94 2.43 -17.72
C PRO A 111 16.56 2.58 -19.19
N ILE A 112 16.55 1.48 -19.93
CA ILE A 112 16.09 1.40 -21.33
C ILE A 112 14.92 0.45 -21.50
N TRP A 113 14.35 -0.04 -20.38
CA TRP A 113 13.16 -0.87 -20.30
C TRP A 113 12.29 -0.44 -19.11
N GLU A 114 11.00 -0.76 -19.15
CA GLU A 114 10.00 -0.32 -18.15
C GLU A 114 10.16 -0.98 -16.77
N PHE A 115 10.68 -2.22 -16.68
CA PHE A 115 10.93 -2.91 -15.41
C PHE A 115 12.31 -2.51 -14.89
N VAL A 116 12.34 -1.64 -13.89
CA VAL A 116 13.56 -1.02 -13.36
C VAL A 116 13.96 -1.60 -12.01
N GLY A 117 15.22 -1.93 -11.85
CA GLY A 117 15.78 -2.42 -10.60
C GLY A 117 15.90 -3.94 -10.50
N LEU A 118 16.36 -4.43 -9.35
CA LEU A 118 16.55 -5.85 -9.06
C LEU A 118 15.29 -6.42 -8.46
N GLU A 119 14.57 -7.26 -9.21
CA GLU A 119 13.33 -7.90 -8.78
C GLU A 119 13.62 -9.18 -8.00
N ASP A 120 12.79 -9.46 -7.00
CA ASP A 120 12.72 -10.71 -6.23
C ASP A 120 14.08 -11.15 -5.70
N ALA A 121 14.75 -10.24 -4.98
CA ALA A 121 16.09 -10.43 -4.45
C ALA A 121 16.10 -11.48 -3.33
N ARG A 122 16.94 -12.52 -3.47
CA ARG A 122 17.24 -13.50 -2.42
C ARG A 122 18.52 -13.08 -1.70
N LEU A 123 18.46 -13.07 -0.37
CA LEU A 123 19.62 -12.86 0.49
C LEU A 123 20.52 -14.10 0.50
N ILE A 124 21.81 -13.88 0.45
CA ILE A 124 22.82 -14.92 0.37
C ILE A 124 23.99 -14.56 1.28
N ASN A 125 24.55 -15.55 1.97
CA ASN A 125 25.82 -15.44 2.66
C ASN A 125 26.80 -16.46 2.06
N TRP A 126 27.69 -15.99 1.19
CA TRP A 126 28.77 -16.82 0.67
C TRP A 126 30.13 -16.20 1.01
N ASN A 127 30.99 -17.00 1.60
CA ASN A 127 32.36 -16.57 1.99
C ASN A 127 32.34 -15.33 2.91
N ASP A 128 31.42 -15.30 3.88
CA ASP A 128 31.22 -14.19 4.82
C ASP A 128 30.79 -12.85 4.16
N ASN A 129 30.39 -12.87 2.93
CA ASN A 129 29.82 -11.71 2.22
C ASN A 129 28.31 -11.76 2.17
N LEU A 130 27.67 -10.64 2.52
CA LEU A 130 26.24 -10.46 2.32
C LEU A 130 26.00 -10.10 0.86
N LEU A 131 25.26 -10.96 0.18
CA LEU A 131 24.93 -10.82 -1.24
C LEU A 131 23.41 -10.79 -1.41
N ILE A 132 22.96 -10.19 -2.50
CA ILE A 132 21.60 -10.33 -3.01
C ILE A 132 21.65 -10.83 -4.45
N SER A 133 20.72 -11.70 -4.82
CA SER A 133 20.58 -12.18 -6.19
C SER A 133 19.11 -12.17 -6.63
N GLY A 134 18.85 -11.61 -7.79
CA GLY A 134 17.52 -11.47 -8.36
C GLY A 134 17.59 -11.27 -9.88
N VAL A 135 16.47 -10.97 -10.50
CA VAL A 135 16.42 -10.70 -11.94
C VAL A 135 16.44 -9.20 -12.22
N ARG A 136 17.20 -8.78 -13.24
CA ARG A 136 17.20 -7.41 -13.75
C ARG A 136 16.90 -7.40 -15.26
N ARG A 137 16.11 -6.40 -15.70
CA ARG A 137 15.59 -6.31 -17.07
C ARG A 137 15.84 -4.95 -17.73
N ASP A 138 16.13 -3.92 -16.95
CA ASP A 138 16.21 -2.51 -17.37
C ASP A 138 17.49 -2.14 -18.17
N THR A 139 18.38 -3.09 -18.37
CA THR A 139 19.67 -2.88 -19.08
C THR A 139 19.66 -3.39 -20.51
N THR A 140 18.53 -3.90 -21.01
CA THR A 140 18.37 -4.41 -22.37
C THR A 140 17.14 -3.81 -23.06
N GLU A 141 17.24 -3.49 -24.34
CA GLU A 141 16.17 -2.81 -25.11
C GLU A 141 14.88 -3.64 -25.27
N ASN A 142 14.99 -4.94 -25.19
CA ASN A 142 13.84 -5.86 -25.28
C ASN A 142 13.38 -6.41 -23.91
N GLY A 143 13.91 -5.88 -22.80
CA GLY A 143 13.58 -6.35 -21.46
C GLY A 143 14.07 -7.77 -21.15
N GLN A 144 15.11 -8.25 -21.82
CA GLN A 144 15.70 -9.55 -21.55
C GLN A 144 16.13 -9.67 -20.09
N GLY A 145 15.56 -10.62 -19.35
CA GLY A 145 15.87 -10.85 -17.94
C GLY A 145 17.11 -11.73 -17.76
N ARG A 146 17.99 -11.31 -16.85
CA ARG A 146 19.13 -12.12 -16.38
C ARG A 146 19.22 -12.04 -14.87
N MET A 147 19.65 -13.12 -14.26
CA MET A 147 20.04 -13.09 -12.87
C MET A 147 21.24 -12.14 -12.69
N GLU A 148 21.21 -11.38 -11.64
CA GLU A 148 22.34 -10.58 -11.17
C GLU A 148 22.67 -10.96 -9.73
N ILE A 149 23.93 -10.80 -9.35
CA ILE A 149 24.41 -10.95 -7.99
C ILE A 149 25.13 -9.67 -7.59
N SER A 150 24.79 -9.15 -6.42
CA SER A 150 25.37 -7.91 -5.89
C SER A 150 25.87 -8.12 -4.47
N SER A 151 27.07 -7.61 -4.16
CA SER A 151 27.57 -7.57 -2.79
C SER A 151 27.08 -6.32 -2.08
N ILE A 152 26.63 -6.48 -0.84
CA ILE A 152 26.07 -5.38 -0.04
C ILE A 152 26.94 -5.18 1.21
N LYS A 153 27.32 -3.94 1.46
CA LYS A 153 28.00 -3.54 2.69
C LYS A 153 27.44 -2.20 3.17
N ASP A 154 27.08 -2.12 4.44
CA ASP A 154 26.56 -0.90 5.07
C ASP A 154 25.40 -0.25 4.27
N HIS A 155 24.45 -1.06 3.80
CA HIS A 155 23.32 -0.68 2.92
C HIS A 155 23.74 -0.09 1.57
N LYS A 156 24.95 -0.35 1.12
CA LYS A 156 25.44 0.08 -0.19
C LYS A 156 25.84 -1.11 -1.04
N GLU A 157 25.47 -1.09 -2.31
CA GLU A 157 25.96 -2.03 -3.31
C GLU A 157 27.43 -1.72 -3.64
N ILE A 158 28.31 -2.71 -3.46
CA ILE A 158 29.75 -2.56 -3.67
C ILE A 158 30.27 -3.35 -4.88
N SER A 159 29.48 -4.30 -5.39
CA SER A 159 29.69 -4.94 -6.69
C SER A 159 28.36 -5.34 -7.29
N ARG A 160 28.32 -5.44 -8.62
CA ARG A 160 27.16 -5.92 -9.39
C ARG A 160 27.67 -6.72 -10.58
N ASP A 161 27.28 -7.99 -10.61
CA ASP A 161 27.67 -8.93 -11.63
C ASP A 161 26.45 -9.53 -12.29
N ARG A 162 26.32 -9.37 -13.62
CA ARG A 162 25.28 -10.00 -14.42
C ARG A 162 25.71 -11.41 -14.76
N ILE A 163 24.85 -12.38 -14.49
CA ILE A 163 25.12 -13.80 -14.78
C ILE A 163 24.77 -14.08 -16.23
N GLU A 164 25.79 -14.48 -16.99
CA GLU A 164 25.64 -14.89 -18.38
C GLU A 164 25.43 -16.41 -18.49
N ILE A 165 24.75 -16.84 -19.54
CA ILE A 165 24.40 -18.24 -19.79
C ILE A 165 24.92 -18.67 -21.15
N GLU A 166 25.22 -19.98 -21.29
CA GLU A 166 25.74 -20.53 -22.54
C GLU A 166 24.69 -20.53 -23.66
N LYS A 167 23.40 -20.71 -23.29
CA LYS A 167 22.29 -20.76 -24.24
C LYS A 167 21.42 -19.52 -24.10
N ASP A 168 21.27 -18.75 -25.19
CA ASP A 168 20.46 -17.54 -25.16
C ASP A 168 18.97 -17.84 -24.92
N THR A 169 18.42 -17.21 -23.90
CA THR A 169 16.99 -17.26 -23.53
C THR A 169 16.48 -15.84 -23.34
N TYR A 170 15.16 -15.63 -23.51
CA TYR A 170 14.59 -14.32 -23.28
C TYR A 170 14.62 -13.91 -21.80
N CYS A 171 14.37 -14.86 -20.87
CA CYS A 171 14.32 -14.51 -19.46
C CYS A 171 14.80 -15.65 -18.57
N GLU A 172 15.87 -15.38 -17.85
CA GLU A 172 16.35 -16.19 -16.73
C GLU A 172 15.98 -15.50 -15.44
N LYS A 173 15.17 -16.14 -14.62
CA LYS A 173 14.72 -15.60 -13.33
C LYS A 173 14.40 -16.71 -12.34
N ASN A 174 14.28 -16.33 -11.08
CA ASN A 174 13.89 -17.20 -9.98
C ASN A 174 14.84 -18.36 -9.72
N TRP A 175 16.13 -18.21 -10.04
CA TRP A 175 17.12 -19.16 -9.61
C TRP A 175 17.25 -19.15 -8.08
N MET A 176 17.27 -20.34 -7.49
CA MET A 176 17.33 -20.51 -6.02
C MET A 176 18.78 -20.72 -5.59
N PRO A 177 19.43 -19.77 -4.89
CA PRO A 177 20.80 -19.93 -4.43
C PRO A 177 20.87 -21.03 -3.37
N ILE A 178 21.89 -21.90 -3.46
CA ILE A 178 22.19 -22.95 -2.49
C ILE A 178 23.13 -22.34 -1.43
N LEU A 179 22.62 -22.11 -0.21
CA LEU A 179 23.34 -21.29 0.78
C LEU A 179 24.71 -21.85 1.18
N ASP A 180 24.84 -23.18 1.30
CA ASP A 180 26.09 -23.84 1.69
C ASP A 180 27.02 -24.18 0.51
N ARG A 181 26.63 -23.77 -0.70
CA ARG A 181 27.38 -24.07 -1.93
C ARG A 181 27.60 -22.79 -2.74
N PRO A 182 28.70 -22.06 -2.50
CA PRO A 182 28.96 -20.78 -3.15
C PRO A 182 28.87 -20.83 -4.66
N TYR A 183 28.14 -19.85 -5.24
CA TYR A 183 27.91 -19.66 -6.67
C TYR A 183 27.14 -20.79 -7.35
N GLU A 184 26.46 -21.68 -6.58
CA GLU A 184 25.58 -22.71 -7.11
C GLU A 184 24.11 -22.37 -6.90
N TYR A 185 23.29 -22.65 -7.92
CA TYR A 185 21.85 -22.37 -7.91
C TYR A 185 21.07 -23.57 -8.43
N VAL A 186 19.94 -23.86 -7.82
CA VAL A 186 18.92 -24.69 -8.46
C VAL A 186 18.16 -23.80 -9.44
N LYS A 187 18.29 -24.10 -10.74
CA LYS A 187 17.64 -23.37 -11.84
C LYS A 187 16.24 -23.91 -12.12
N TRP A 188 16.11 -25.25 -12.14
CA TRP A 188 14.85 -25.98 -12.34
C TRP A 188 14.74 -27.13 -11.36
N CYS A 189 13.52 -27.51 -11.00
CA CYS A 189 13.26 -28.65 -10.11
C CYS A 189 12.97 -29.93 -10.88
N THR A 190 12.29 -29.84 -12.04
CA THR A 190 11.94 -30.99 -12.88
C THR A 190 12.14 -30.67 -14.36
N PRO A 191 13.24 -31.19 -14.98
CA PRO A 191 14.35 -31.92 -14.34
C PRO A 191 15.06 -31.05 -13.31
N THR A 192 15.73 -31.66 -12.32
CA THR A 192 16.56 -30.87 -11.40
C THR A 192 17.81 -30.43 -12.15
N GLU A 193 17.91 -29.14 -12.40
CA GLU A 193 19.06 -28.49 -13.03
C GLU A 193 19.77 -27.60 -12.02
N ILE A 194 21.05 -27.89 -11.75
CA ILE A 194 21.92 -27.05 -10.94
C ILE A 194 22.97 -26.42 -11.83
N VAL A 195 23.10 -25.12 -11.69
CA VAL A 195 24.12 -24.34 -12.38
C VAL A 195 25.14 -23.81 -11.39
N LYS A 196 26.38 -23.71 -11.85
CA LYS A 196 27.48 -23.07 -11.13
C LYS A 196 27.97 -21.85 -11.92
N VAL A 197 28.03 -20.72 -11.27
CA VAL A 197 28.54 -19.47 -11.82
C VAL A 197 30.06 -19.44 -11.56
N ASP A 198 30.86 -19.23 -12.59
CA ASP A 198 32.27 -18.94 -12.46
C ASP A 198 32.44 -17.47 -12.00
N PRO A 199 32.96 -17.21 -10.81
CA PRO A 199 33.09 -15.85 -10.27
C PRO A 199 34.06 -14.94 -11.02
N LEU A 200 34.89 -15.48 -11.91
CA LEU A 200 35.82 -14.68 -12.72
C LEU A 200 35.23 -14.24 -14.06
N THR A 201 34.36 -15.06 -14.63
CA THR A 201 33.73 -14.82 -15.95
C THR A 201 32.27 -14.48 -15.88
N ASN A 202 31.64 -14.69 -14.73
CA ASN A 202 30.19 -14.57 -14.50
C ASN A 202 29.34 -15.48 -15.41
N VAL A 203 29.93 -16.53 -15.98
CA VAL A 203 29.23 -17.49 -16.84
C VAL A 203 28.72 -18.66 -16.02
N ALA A 204 27.43 -18.93 -16.12
CA ALA A 204 26.78 -20.08 -15.48
C ALA A 204 26.88 -21.33 -16.38
N LYS A 205 27.27 -22.46 -15.79
CA LYS A 205 27.33 -23.77 -16.44
C LYS A 205 26.50 -24.77 -15.66
N THR A 206 25.77 -25.62 -16.37
CA THR A 206 25.05 -26.74 -15.77
C THR A 206 26.07 -27.77 -15.25
N ILE A 207 25.98 -28.05 -13.94
CA ILE A 207 26.85 -29.07 -13.28
C ILE A 207 26.06 -30.31 -12.88
N VAL A 208 24.75 -30.21 -12.73
CA VAL A 208 23.83 -31.32 -12.51
C VAL A 208 22.61 -31.14 -13.42
N LEU A 209 22.26 -32.20 -14.14
CA LEU A 209 20.99 -32.29 -14.85
C LEU A 209 20.42 -33.69 -14.58
N LYS A 210 19.29 -33.75 -13.87
CA LYS A 210 18.76 -34.99 -13.38
C LYS A 210 17.25 -35.08 -13.58
N ASP A 211 16.83 -36.07 -14.35
CA ASP A 211 15.42 -36.41 -14.51
C ASP A 211 14.86 -36.88 -13.16
N GLN A 212 13.67 -36.41 -12.83
CA GLN A 212 12.98 -36.77 -11.61
C GLN A 212 11.86 -37.76 -11.88
N LYS A 213 11.57 -38.62 -10.89
CA LYS A 213 10.45 -39.58 -10.97
C LYS A 213 9.10 -38.95 -10.63
N VAL A 214 9.10 -37.67 -10.24
CA VAL A 214 7.91 -36.93 -9.86
C VAL A 214 7.41 -36.17 -11.08
N ASP A 215 6.11 -36.31 -11.36
CA ASP A 215 5.41 -35.58 -12.41
C ASP A 215 4.49 -34.55 -11.74
N PHE A 216 4.82 -33.28 -11.85
CA PHE A 216 3.99 -32.19 -11.38
C PHE A 216 3.09 -31.71 -12.53
N SER A 217 1.83 -31.40 -12.20
CA SER A 217 0.86 -30.86 -13.17
C SER A 217 1.26 -29.51 -13.77
N ARG A 218 2.18 -28.78 -13.10
CA ARG A 218 2.67 -27.47 -13.51
C ARG A 218 4.19 -27.40 -13.34
N ASP A 219 4.81 -26.49 -14.08
CA ASP A 219 6.24 -26.21 -13.94
C ASP A 219 6.57 -25.71 -12.54
N GLN A 220 7.52 -26.37 -11.88
CA GLN A 220 8.04 -25.95 -10.57
C GLN A 220 9.11 -24.89 -10.77
N ARG A 221 8.74 -23.64 -10.54
CA ARG A 221 9.63 -22.47 -10.64
C ARG A 221 10.24 -22.15 -9.29
N GLY A 222 11.46 -21.57 -9.28
CA GLY A 222 12.14 -21.25 -8.05
C GLY A 222 11.43 -20.20 -7.20
N GLY A 223 11.53 -20.35 -5.90
CA GLY A 223 10.97 -19.46 -4.88
C GLY A 223 12.04 -19.03 -3.89
N SER A 224 12.17 -19.70 -2.73
CA SER A 224 13.14 -19.37 -1.68
C SER A 224 14.59 -19.69 -2.05
N GLN A 225 15.51 -19.44 -1.12
CA GLN A 225 16.82 -20.07 -1.13
C GLN A 225 16.69 -21.59 -0.91
N VAL A 226 17.73 -22.36 -1.31
CA VAL A 226 17.87 -23.77 -0.96
C VAL A 226 18.71 -23.85 0.31
N VAL A 227 18.15 -24.44 1.36
CA VAL A 227 18.77 -24.55 2.68
C VAL A 227 18.99 -26.00 3.07
N ARG A 228 19.96 -26.24 3.95
CA ARG A 228 20.17 -27.55 4.55
C ARG A 228 19.18 -27.78 5.68
N TYR A 229 18.52 -28.93 5.68
CA TYR A 229 17.66 -29.39 6.77
C TYR A 229 17.91 -30.89 7.03
N GLN A 230 18.49 -31.20 8.18
CA GLN A 230 18.99 -32.56 8.48
C GLN A 230 19.94 -33.04 7.35
N ASP A 231 19.65 -34.20 6.76
CA ASP A 231 20.42 -34.77 5.66
C ASP A 231 19.90 -34.37 4.26
N TYR A 232 18.98 -33.41 4.17
CA TYR A 232 18.29 -33.01 2.95
C TYR A 232 18.60 -31.57 2.54
N TRP A 233 18.39 -31.28 1.26
CA TRP A 233 18.23 -29.94 0.73
C TRP A 233 16.74 -29.62 0.59
N VAL A 234 16.33 -28.44 1.06
CA VAL A 234 14.92 -28.03 1.00
C VAL A 234 14.77 -26.63 0.45
N ALA A 235 13.71 -26.40 -0.29
CA ALA A 235 13.30 -25.09 -0.75
C ALA A 235 11.78 -25.03 -0.91
N ILE A 236 11.25 -23.78 -0.98
CA ILE A 236 9.88 -23.53 -1.37
C ILE A 236 9.89 -23.05 -2.82
N THR A 237 9.15 -23.74 -3.66
CA THR A 237 8.94 -23.42 -5.08
C THR A 237 7.58 -22.82 -5.30
N HIS A 238 7.32 -22.28 -6.51
CA HIS A 238 6.00 -21.85 -6.91
C HIS A 238 5.58 -22.43 -8.26
N GLU A 239 4.30 -22.56 -8.41
CA GLU A 239 3.57 -22.94 -9.63
C GLU A 239 2.64 -21.79 -9.99
N VAL A 240 2.35 -21.60 -11.28
CA VAL A 240 1.48 -20.51 -11.72
C VAL A 240 0.51 -21.02 -12.77
N ASP A 241 -0.78 -20.81 -12.54
CA ASP A 241 -1.79 -20.83 -13.58
C ASP A 241 -1.89 -19.43 -14.19
N LEU A 242 -1.87 -19.35 -15.51
CA LEU A 242 -1.91 -18.11 -16.26
C LEU A 242 -3.10 -18.13 -17.22
N TRP A 243 -3.87 -17.05 -17.23
CA TRP A 243 -4.95 -16.85 -18.20
C TRP A 243 -5.03 -15.40 -18.65
N PHE A 244 -5.88 -15.14 -19.61
CA PHE A 244 -6.21 -13.78 -20.02
C PHE A 244 -7.64 -13.47 -19.61
N SER A 245 -7.83 -12.29 -19.01
CA SER A 245 -9.15 -11.77 -18.67
C SER A 245 -9.96 -11.42 -19.93
N GLU A 246 -11.23 -11.10 -19.76
CA GLU A 246 -12.10 -10.64 -20.86
C GLU A 246 -11.56 -9.38 -21.55
N GLN A 247 -10.81 -8.53 -20.83
CA GLN A 247 -10.13 -7.36 -21.36
C GLN A 247 -8.77 -7.67 -22.00
N ASN A 248 -8.45 -8.97 -22.19
CA ASN A 248 -7.18 -9.46 -22.73
C ASN A 248 -5.96 -9.04 -21.87
N ASN A 249 -6.14 -8.81 -20.58
CA ASN A 249 -5.07 -8.62 -19.62
C ASN A 249 -4.65 -9.97 -19.03
N LYS A 250 -3.36 -10.12 -18.81
CA LYS A 250 -2.80 -11.32 -18.16
C LYS A 250 -3.20 -11.33 -16.70
N ASP A 251 -3.72 -12.47 -16.26
CA ASP A 251 -4.04 -12.75 -14.86
C ASP A 251 -3.43 -14.08 -14.43
N SER A 252 -3.33 -14.33 -13.11
CA SER A 252 -2.59 -15.47 -12.61
C SER A 252 -3.01 -15.89 -11.20
N GLU A 253 -2.84 -17.17 -10.93
CA GLU A 253 -2.98 -17.76 -9.60
C GLU A 253 -1.74 -18.56 -9.25
N TYR A 254 -1.17 -18.27 -8.06
CA TYR A 254 0.07 -18.85 -7.57
C TYR A 254 -0.20 -19.92 -6.52
N TYR A 255 0.58 -21.01 -6.62
CA TYR A 255 0.62 -22.08 -5.64
C TYR A 255 2.08 -22.36 -5.28
N HIS A 256 2.29 -22.96 -4.12
CA HIS A 256 3.63 -23.25 -3.61
C HIS A 256 3.75 -24.71 -3.23
N ARG A 257 5.01 -25.22 -3.24
CA ARG A 257 5.39 -26.53 -2.70
C ARG A 257 6.69 -26.43 -1.93
N ILE A 258 6.81 -27.25 -0.88
CA ILE A 258 8.08 -27.59 -0.28
C ILE A 258 8.66 -28.74 -1.09
N ILE A 259 9.87 -28.59 -1.60
CA ILE A 259 10.60 -29.65 -2.32
C ILE A 259 11.78 -30.08 -1.45
N VAL A 260 11.98 -31.40 -1.37
CA VAL A 260 13.03 -32.04 -0.58
C VAL A 260 13.89 -32.90 -1.49
N TRP A 261 15.19 -32.60 -1.56
CA TRP A 261 16.18 -33.38 -2.30
C TRP A 261 17.13 -34.11 -1.36
N ASP A 262 17.60 -35.30 -1.77
CA ASP A 262 18.75 -35.95 -1.17
C ASP A 262 20.07 -35.30 -1.60
N ASN A 263 21.20 -35.84 -1.11
CA ASN A 263 22.54 -35.34 -1.46
C ASN A 263 22.91 -35.54 -2.92
N ASP A 264 22.23 -36.46 -3.62
CA ASP A 264 22.40 -36.73 -5.04
C ASP A 264 21.42 -35.97 -5.92
N TRP A 265 20.66 -35.04 -5.33
CA TRP A 265 19.64 -34.21 -6.01
C TRP A 265 18.46 -34.98 -6.58
N ASN A 266 18.11 -36.15 -6.01
CA ASN A 266 16.80 -36.76 -6.26
C ASN A 266 15.76 -36.05 -5.40
N ILE A 267 14.60 -35.76 -5.95
CA ILE A 267 13.42 -35.37 -5.16
C ILE A 267 12.95 -36.61 -4.39
N VAL A 268 13.13 -36.60 -3.09
CA VAL A 268 12.75 -37.73 -2.20
C VAL A 268 11.41 -37.47 -1.52
N SER A 269 11.02 -36.22 -1.38
CA SER A 269 9.70 -35.84 -0.86
C SER A 269 9.29 -34.46 -1.38
N HIS A 270 8.00 -34.17 -1.30
CA HIS A 270 7.43 -32.85 -1.58
C HIS A 270 6.08 -32.68 -0.89
N SER A 271 5.71 -31.43 -0.60
CA SER A 271 4.38 -31.12 -0.09
C SER A 271 3.31 -31.26 -1.18
N LYS A 272 2.04 -31.30 -0.77
CA LYS A 272 0.94 -30.90 -1.64
C LYS A 272 1.06 -29.40 -1.94
N GLU A 273 0.40 -28.95 -3.01
CA GLU A 273 0.29 -27.53 -3.31
C GLU A 273 -0.44 -26.79 -2.19
N PHE A 274 0.00 -25.55 -1.90
CA PHE A 274 -0.60 -24.70 -0.89
C PHE A 274 -0.53 -23.23 -1.30
N LYS A 275 -1.37 -22.43 -0.64
CA LYS A 275 -1.28 -20.97 -0.56
C LYS A 275 -0.89 -20.55 0.85
N PHE A 276 -0.30 -19.38 1.00
CA PHE A 276 0.04 -18.83 2.32
C PHE A 276 -1.21 -18.33 3.05
N MET A 277 -1.97 -17.43 2.43
CA MET A 277 -3.06 -16.69 3.04
C MET A 277 -4.35 -16.65 2.19
N ASP A 278 -4.45 -17.45 1.14
CA ASP A 278 -5.60 -17.53 0.21
C ASP A 278 -5.73 -16.37 -0.78
N ALA A 279 -4.65 -15.62 -1.09
CA ALA A 279 -4.67 -14.71 -2.24
C ALA A 279 -4.35 -15.45 -3.55
N GLN A 280 -4.74 -14.88 -4.68
CA GLN A 280 -4.35 -15.43 -5.99
C GLN A 280 -2.87 -15.19 -6.26
N ILE A 281 -2.33 -14.04 -5.88
CA ILE A 281 -0.91 -13.72 -6.07
C ILE A 281 -0.21 -13.68 -4.72
N GLU A 282 0.57 -14.71 -4.45
CA GLU A 282 1.48 -14.83 -3.32
C GLU A 282 2.83 -15.34 -3.83
N PHE A 283 3.94 -14.86 -3.26
CA PHE A 283 5.25 -15.27 -3.74
C PHE A 283 6.29 -15.37 -2.62
N CYS A 284 6.92 -16.52 -2.49
CA CYS A 284 7.95 -16.79 -1.50
C CYS A 284 9.35 -16.52 -2.06
N CYS A 285 10.14 -15.68 -1.35
CA CYS A 285 11.55 -15.43 -1.65
C CYS A 285 12.52 -15.82 -0.53
N GLY A 286 12.04 -16.23 0.65
CA GLY A 286 12.92 -16.52 1.76
C GLY A 286 12.53 -17.73 2.59
N LEU A 287 13.55 -18.52 2.96
CA LEU A 287 13.47 -19.65 3.87
C LEU A 287 14.69 -19.63 4.77
N HIS A 288 14.46 -19.63 6.09
CA HIS A 288 15.48 -19.79 7.11
C HIS A 288 15.02 -20.83 8.12
N ILE A 289 15.94 -21.70 8.53
CA ILE A 289 15.65 -22.77 9.48
C ILE A 289 16.74 -22.72 10.56
N ASP A 290 16.36 -22.63 11.83
CA ASP A 290 17.26 -22.77 12.97
C ASP A 290 16.55 -23.52 14.12
N ASP A 291 17.20 -23.67 15.27
CA ASP A 291 16.66 -24.42 16.42
C ASP A 291 15.33 -23.86 16.95
N SER A 292 15.01 -22.60 16.65
CA SER A 292 13.79 -21.92 17.13
C SER A 292 12.58 -22.11 16.21
N GLY A 293 12.79 -22.65 14.99
CA GLY A 293 11.73 -22.94 14.02
C GLY A 293 12.12 -22.73 12.57
N VAL A 294 11.12 -22.80 11.72
CA VAL A 294 11.19 -22.55 10.29
C VAL A 294 10.57 -21.19 9.99
N TYR A 295 11.32 -20.29 9.36
CA TYR A 295 10.90 -18.95 9.00
C TYR A 295 10.77 -18.82 7.49
N ILE A 296 9.57 -18.48 7.03
CA ILE A 296 9.25 -18.34 5.62
C ILE A 296 8.82 -16.90 5.37
N THR A 297 9.46 -16.22 4.41
CA THR A 297 9.07 -14.87 4.04
C THR A 297 8.45 -14.84 2.66
N PHE A 298 7.31 -14.14 2.53
CA PHE A 298 6.53 -14.11 1.30
C PHE A 298 5.81 -12.78 1.09
N GLY A 299 5.44 -12.50 -0.15
CA GLY A 299 4.62 -11.37 -0.57
C GLY A 299 3.16 -11.77 -0.76
N PHE A 300 2.27 -10.81 -0.60
CA PHE A 300 0.82 -10.91 -0.79
C PHE A 300 0.40 -9.80 -1.76
N GLN A 301 -0.10 -10.20 -2.94
CA GLN A 301 -0.57 -9.31 -4.00
C GLN A 301 0.42 -8.20 -4.39
N ASP A 302 1.73 -8.46 -4.34
CA ASP A 302 2.81 -7.45 -4.51
C ASP A 302 2.64 -6.18 -3.65
N ASN A 303 1.74 -6.18 -2.66
CA ASN A 303 1.37 -5.02 -1.84
C ASN A 303 1.75 -5.14 -0.37
N ALA A 304 1.94 -6.37 0.15
CA ALA A 304 2.33 -6.60 1.53
C ALA A 304 3.39 -7.69 1.64
N ALA A 305 4.30 -7.54 2.61
CA ALA A 305 5.36 -8.47 2.95
C ALA A 305 5.10 -9.11 4.31
N HIS A 306 5.40 -10.41 4.45
CA HIS A 306 5.11 -11.19 5.65
C HIS A 306 6.24 -12.12 6.03
N VAL A 307 6.28 -12.48 7.33
CA VAL A 307 7.07 -13.58 7.87
C VAL A 307 6.16 -14.55 8.59
N LEU A 308 6.27 -15.82 8.25
CA LEU A 308 5.61 -16.96 8.90
C LEU A 308 6.67 -17.71 9.73
N LYS A 309 6.43 -17.88 11.02
CA LYS A 309 7.17 -18.81 11.86
C LYS A 309 6.37 -20.10 11.99
N MET A 310 7.00 -21.22 11.68
CA MET A 310 6.39 -22.54 11.69
C MET A 310 7.20 -23.47 12.60
N PRO A 311 6.57 -24.26 13.49
CA PRO A 311 7.25 -25.30 14.24
C PRO A 311 7.84 -26.38 13.31
N HIS A 312 8.95 -26.99 13.70
CA HIS A 312 9.63 -28.03 12.92
C HIS A 312 8.73 -29.20 12.55
N ASN A 313 7.98 -29.75 13.51
CA ASN A 313 7.06 -30.86 13.28
C ASN A 313 5.98 -30.54 12.24
N VAL A 314 5.51 -29.30 12.20
CA VAL A 314 4.55 -28.83 11.16
C VAL A 314 5.21 -28.80 9.80
N PHE A 315 6.42 -28.24 9.72
CA PHE A 315 7.20 -28.21 8.48
C PHE A 315 7.49 -29.63 7.96
N GLU A 316 7.96 -30.52 8.83
CA GLU A 316 8.26 -31.93 8.50
C GLU A 316 7.03 -32.68 7.97
N ASN A 317 5.87 -32.51 8.63
CA ASN A 317 4.62 -33.11 8.16
C ASN A 317 4.23 -32.57 6.77
N LEU A 318 4.29 -31.24 6.59
CA LEU A 318 3.97 -30.61 5.30
C LEU A 318 4.94 -31.05 4.20
N ALA A 319 6.22 -31.16 4.51
CA ALA A 319 7.26 -31.63 3.60
C ALA A 319 7.20 -33.13 3.30
N GLY A 320 6.35 -33.89 4.00
CA GLY A 320 6.25 -35.35 3.89
C GLY A 320 7.43 -36.10 4.51
N LEU A 321 8.13 -35.49 5.46
CA LEU A 321 9.22 -36.08 6.24
C LEU A 321 8.73 -36.69 7.55
N SER A 322 7.53 -36.37 8.00
CA SER A 322 6.86 -36.91 9.19
C SER A 322 5.41 -37.25 8.88
N ASN A 323 4.88 -38.26 9.60
CA ASN A 323 3.48 -38.67 9.53
C ASN A 323 2.68 -38.27 10.78
N GLU A 324 3.19 -37.35 11.59
CA GLU A 324 2.46 -36.83 12.74
C GLU A 324 1.17 -36.14 12.30
N GLU A 325 0.07 -36.42 13.00
CA GLU A 325 -1.20 -35.74 12.72
C GLU A 325 -1.14 -34.28 13.19
N LEU A 326 -1.43 -33.37 12.27
CA LEU A 326 -1.56 -31.94 12.60
C LEU A 326 -2.98 -31.61 13.05
N ASN A 327 -3.10 -30.65 13.95
CA ASN A 327 -4.40 -30.13 14.39
C ASN A 327 -5.07 -29.30 13.27
N ASP A 328 -5.91 -29.97 12.50
CA ASP A 328 -6.59 -29.35 11.35
C ASP A 328 -7.99 -28.77 11.69
N LEU A 329 -8.54 -29.02 12.87
CA LEU A 329 -10.00 -28.92 13.05
C LEU A 329 -10.50 -28.11 14.27
N ASN A 330 -9.64 -27.55 15.13
CA ASN A 330 -10.13 -26.91 16.34
C ASN A 330 -10.03 -25.38 16.30
N LEU A 331 -10.91 -24.74 15.54
CA LEU A 331 -11.18 -23.29 15.59
C LEU A 331 -11.57 -22.78 16.99
N HIS A 332 -12.01 -23.67 17.89
CA HIS A 332 -12.42 -23.36 19.27
C HIS A 332 -11.27 -23.31 20.28
N LEU A 333 -10.02 -23.57 19.85
CA LEU A 333 -8.86 -23.63 20.77
C LEU A 333 -7.94 -22.41 20.72
N LEU A 334 -8.20 -21.42 19.87
CA LEU A 334 -7.49 -20.15 19.98
C LEU A 334 -8.08 -19.35 21.14
N ASN A 335 -7.43 -19.42 22.28
CA ASN A 335 -7.68 -18.51 23.39
C ASN A 335 -7.22 -17.10 22.97
N ASP A 336 -7.87 -16.06 23.49
CA ASP A 336 -7.51 -14.65 23.25
C ASP A 336 -6.01 -14.35 23.46
N ASN A 337 -5.33 -15.16 24.28
CA ASN A 337 -3.88 -15.08 24.53
C ASN A 337 -3.00 -15.61 23.38
N GLN A 338 -3.56 -16.24 22.35
CA GLN A 338 -2.83 -16.76 21.18
C GLN A 338 -2.91 -15.85 19.98
N ILE A 339 -3.75 -14.82 20.04
CA ILE A 339 -3.83 -13.78 19.02
C ILE A 339 -2.74 -12.76 19.30
N THR A 340 -1.65 -12.83 18.55
CA THR A 340 -0.47 -11.96 18.69
C THR A 340 -0.36 -10.91 17.58
N SER A 341 -1.10 -11.09 16.50
CA SER A 341 -1.09 -10.22 15.32
C SER A 341 -2.51 -10.00 14.79
N PHE A 342 -2.76 -8.84 14.20
CA PHE A 342 -4.02 -8.56 13.49
C PHE A 342 -4.26 -9.50 12.30
N LEU A 343 -3.22 -10.18 11.80
CA LEU A 343 -3.32 -11.18 10.75
C LEU A 343 -3.86 -12.54 11.24
N ASP A 344 -3.73 -12.84 12.53
CA ASP A 344 -4.10 -14.15 13.06
C ASP A 344 -5.58 -14.47 12.84
N THR A 345 -6.46 -13.51 13.06
CA THR A 345 -7.90 -13.67 12.79
C THR A 345 -8.20 -13.80 11.31
N TYR A 346 -7.46 -13.10 10.47
CA TYR A 346 -7.61 -13.16 9.02
C TYR A 346 -7.23 -14.54 8.46
N VAL A 347 -6.07 -15.09 8.81
CA VAL A 347 -5.60 -16.38 8.23
C VAL A 347 -6.49 -17.56 8.61
N ILE A 348 -7.23 -17.47 9.71
CA ILE A 348 -8.21 -18.49 10.12
C ILE A 348 -9.38 -18.55 9.13
N ASP A 349 -9.88 -17.40 8.68
CA ASP A 349 -11.00 -17.27 7.75
C ASP A 349 -10.78 -16.10 6.79
N PRO A 350 -9.91 -16.26 5.77
CA PRO A 350 -9.50 -15.19 4.88
C PRO A 350 -10.61 -14.71 3.92
N ARG A 351 -11.72 -15.47 3.83
CA ARG A 351 -12.89 -15.12 3.02
C ARG A 351 -14.00 -14.43 3.81
N ASN A 352 -13.68 -13.91 4.99
CA ASN A 352 -14.60 -13.11 5.79
C ASN A 352 -14.40 -11.62 5.49
N ALA A 353 -15.45 -10.95 4.99
CA ALA A 353 -15.39 -9.52 4.63
C ALA A 353 -14.93 -8.63 5.79
N ASN A 354 -15.48 -8.86 7.01
CA ASN A 354 -15.13 -8.05 8.18
C ASN A 354 -13.65 -8.22 8.59
N ARG A 355 -13.11 -9.43 8.51
CA ARG A 355 -11.68 -9.67 8.83
C ARG A 355 -10.77 -8.97 7.84
N ASN A 356 -11.10 -9.03 6.54
CA ASN A 356 -10.40 -8.26 5.53
C ASN A 356 -10.47 -6.77 5.82
N PHE A 357 -11.64 -6.24 6.18
CA PHE A 357 -11.80 -4.83 6.54
C PHE A 357 -10.89 -4.43 7.71
N TYR A 358 -10.87 -5.19 8.83
CA TYR A 358 -10.02 -4.85 9.97
C TYR A 358 -8.52 -4.89 9.64
N VAL A 359 -8.08 -5.88 8.88
CA VAL A 359 -6.69 -5.92 8.39
C VAL A 359 -6.38 -4.70 7.51
N GLY A 360 -7.31 -4.32 6.64
CA GLY A 360 -7.18 -3.10 5.83
C GLY A 360 -7.01 -1.83 6.66
N ILE A 361 -7.76 -1.70 7.76
CA ILE A 361 -7.64 -0.57 8.70
C ILE A 361 -6.26 -0.53 9.36
N GLU A 362 -5.76 -1.68 9.83
CA GLU A 362 -4.44 -1.75 10.46
C GLU A 362 -3.32 -1.33 9.47
N TYR A 363 -3.37 -1.85 8.24
CA TYR A 363 -2.42 -1.43 7.21
C TYR A 363 -2.55 0.05 6.85
N TYR A 364 -3.77 0.60 6.82
CA TYR A 364 -3.98 2.02 6.57
C TYR A 364 -3.34 2.89 7.66
N ASN A 365 -3.55 2.53 8.94
CA ASN A 365 -2.95 3.21 10.09
C ASN A 365 -1.41 3.14 10.07
N LEU A 366 -0.86 2.04 9.57
CA LEU A 366 0.58 1.85 9.35
C LEU A 366 1.09 2.52 8.07
N LYS A 367 0.25 3.30 7.36
CA LYS A 367 0.58 3.98 6.09
C LYS A 367 1.01 3.03 4.95
N GLN A 368 0.58 1.78 5.00
CA GLN A 368 0.81 0.78 3.95
C GLN A 368 -0.43 0.74 3.04
N TYR A 369 -0.62 1.80 2.25
CA TYR A 369 -1.90 2.04 1.56
C TYR A 369 -2.19 1.03 0.45
N ALA A 370 -1.17 0.51 -0.24
CA ALA A 370 -1.36 -0.55 -1.24
C ALA A 370 -1.85 -1.85 -0.60
N ALA A 371 -1.29 -2.24 0.56
CA ALA A 371 -1.77 -3.38 1.32
C ALA A 371 -3.21 -3.15 1.81
N ALA A 372 -3.49 -1.98 2.41
CA ALA A 372 -4.84 -1.61 2.86
C ALA A 372 -5.86 -1.70 1.71
N MET A 373 -5.51 -1.18 0.53
CA MET A 373 -6.32 -1.26 -0.69
C MET A 373 -6.70 -2.70 -1.03
N SER A 374 -5.72 -3.63 -1.03
CA SER A 374 -5.98 -5.05 -1.33
C SER A 374 -6.99 -5.66 -0.37
N TYR A 375 -6.85 -5.42 0.93
CA TYR A 375 -7.76 -5.97 1.93
C TYR A 375 -9.15 -5.31 1.90
N PHE A 376 -9.26 -4.00 1.67
CA PHE A 376 -10.56 -3.33 1.51
C PHE A 376 -11.28 -3.79 0.24
N LEU A 377 -10.55 -3.99 -0.87
CA LEU A 377 -11.14 -4.51 -2.11
C LEU A 377 -11.69 -5.92 -1.90
N ARG A 378 -10.91 -6.81 -1.25
CA ARG A 378 -11.35 -8.15 -0.87
C ARG A 378 -12.58 -8.11 0.05
N ALA A 379 -12.63 -7.16 1.01
CA ALA A 379 -13.80 -6.97 1.87
C ALA A 379 -15.05 -6.58 1.06
N ALA A 380 -14.90 -5.69 0.08
CA ALA A 380 -15.99 -5.29 -0.81
C ALA A 380 -16.50 -6.46 -1.65
N GLU A 381 -15.60 -7.23 -2.24
CA GLU A 381 -15.93 -8.38 -3.08
C GLU A 381 -16.58 -9.56 -2.31
N LEU A 382 -16.24 -9.73 -1.03
CA LEU A 382 -16.76 -10.78 -0.17
C LEU A 382 -18.06 -10.39 0.55
N SER A 383 -18.43 -9.12 0.53
CA SER A 383 -19.66 -8.62 1.17
C SER A 383 -20.88 -8.85 0.28
N THR A 384 -22.01 -9.13 0.92
CA THR A 384 -23.34 -9.19 0.28
C THR A 384 -24.24 -8.02 0.69
N ASP A 385 -23.74 -7.10 1.53
CA ASP A 385 -24.45 -5.91 2.00
C ASP A 385 -23.99 -4.69 1.20
N ASP A 386 -24.89 -4.12 0.40
CA ASP A 386 -24.62 -2.97 -0.46
C ASP A 386 -24.08 -1.77 0.32
N LYS A 387 -24.49 -1.58 1.58
CA LYS A 387 -24.00 -0.49 2.42
C LYS A 387 -22.55 -0.70 2.83
N LEU A 388 -22.17 -1.94 3.12
CA LEU A 388 -20.78 -2.29 3.43
C LEU A 388 -19.90 -2.21 2.19
N ILE A 389 -20.39 -2.69 1.05
CA ILE A 389 -19.69 -2.56 -0.25
C ILE A 389 -19.42 -1.09 -0.54
N TYR A 390 -20.43 -0.22 -0.36
CA TYR A 390 -20.24 1.22 -0.51
C TYR A 390 -19.09 1.75 0.35
N GLU A 391 -19.08 1.43 1.64
CA GLU A 391 -18.05 1.90 2.58
C GLU A 391 -16.67 1.38 2.21
N TYR A 392 -16.55 0.09 1.91
CA TYR A 392 -15.27 -0.51 1.54
C TYR A 392 -14.71 0.09 0.24
N LEU A 393 -15.56 0.34 -0.77
CA LEU A 393 -15.11 0.99 -2.01
C LEU A 393 -14.66 2.44 -1.79
N LEU A 394 -15.28 3.19 -0.88
CA LEU A 394 -14.78 4.52 -0.49
C LEU A 394 -13.40 4.44 0.15
N LEU A 395 -13.15 3.41 0.99
CA LEU A 395 -11.83 3.19 1.60
C LEU A 395 -10.78 2.78 0.57
N VAL A 396 -11.14 1.94 -0.42
CA VAL A 396 -10.27 1.62 -1.56
C VAL A 396 -9.92 2.91 -2.32
N ALA A 397 -10.94 3.73 -2.67
CA ALA A 397 -10.72 5.00 -3.34
C ALA A 397 -9.83 5.94 -2.52
N LYS A 398 -9.99 5.95 -1.19
CA LYS A 398 -9.14 6.75 -0.29
C LYS A 398 -7.69 6.29 -0.29
N CYS A 399 -7.42 4.98 -0.31
CA CYS A 399 -6.06 4.46 -0.47
C CYS A 399 -5.44 4.93 -1.79
N ILE A 400 -6.16 4.80 -2.91
CA ILE A 400 -5.73 5.27 -4.23
C ILE A 400 -5.46 6.78 -4.22
N GLN A 401 -6.33 7.58 -3.60
CA GLN A 401 -6.15 9.02 -3.45
C GLN A 401 -4.86 9.38 -2.72
N VAL A 402 -4.55 8.68 -1.61
CA VAL A 402 -3.35 8.95 -0.81
C VAL A 402 -2.09 8.52 -1.56
N ILE A 403 -2.10 7.37 -2.23
CA ILE A 403 -1.01 6.92 -3.12
C ILE A 403 -0.78 7.95 -4.24
N GLY A 404 -1.85 8.59 -4.75
CA GLY A 404 -1.83 9.69 -5.71
C GLY A 404 -1.51 9.27 -7.14
N LYS A 405 -1.76 10.18 -8.10
CA LYS A 405 -1.45 10.02 -9.54
C LYS A 405 -2.10 8.78 -10.20
N ARG A 406 -3.32 8.41 -9.76
CA ARG A 406 -4.10 7.27 -10.29
C ARG A 406 -5.58 7.65 -10.41
N ASP A 407 -5.80 8.84 -10.98
CA ASP A 407 -7.09 9.54 -10.93
C ASP A 407 -8.23 8.75 -11.59
N ASN A 408 -7.97 8.06 -12.69
CA ASN A 408 -9.01 7.29 -13.37
C ASN A 408 -9.53 6.11 -12.53
N THR A 409 -8.64 5.42 -11.80
CA THR A 409 -9.04 4.31 -10.91
C THR A 409 -9.80 4.83 -9.70
N GLU A 410 -9.37 5.96 -9.12
CA GLU A 410 -10.11 6.62 -8.04
C GLU A 410 -11.54 6.98 -8.46
N LEU A 411 -11.69 7.60 -9.63
CA LEU A 411 -12.99 8.00 -10.16
C LEU A 411 -13.94 6.81 -10.37
N GLU A 412 -13.43 5.72 -10.95
CA GLU A 412 -14.26 4.52 -11.18
C GLU A 412 -14.74 3.92 -9.86
N LEU A 413 -13.87 3.84 -8.85
CA LEU A 413 -14.23 3.34 -7.52
C LEU A 413 -15.28 4.21 -6.83
N LEU A 414 -15.14 5.53 -6.90
CA LEU A 414 -16.12 6.47 -6.35
C LEU A 414 -17.48 6.33 -7.04
N ASN A 415 -17.49 6.20 -8.36
CA ASN A 415 -18.74 5.98 -9.12
C ASN A 415 -19.37 4.64 -8.77
N ASN A 416 -18.57 3.57 -8.62
CA ASN A 416 -19.06 2.26 -8.19
C ASN A 416 -19.64 2.33 -6.79
N ALA A 417 -18.97 2.98 -5.84
CA ALA A 417 -19.50 3.17 -4.49
C ALA A 417 -20.87 3.85 -4.53
N VAL A 418 -21.01 4.98 -5.20
CA VAL A 418 -22.29 5.72 -5.30
C VAL A 418 -23.39 4.88 -5.96
N ARG A 419 -23.09 3.93 -6.85
CA ARG A 419 -24.10 3.01 -7.42
C ARG A 419 -24.70 2.07 -6.36
N PHE A 420 -23.88 1.62 -5.39
CA PHE A 420 -24.35 0.73 -4.32
C PHE A 420 -25.24 1.45 -3.30
N ASP A 421 -24.89 2.70 -2.93
CA ASP A 421 -25.77 3.50 -2.07
C ASP A 421 -25.82 4.98 -2.50
N PRO A 422 -26.67 5.31 -3.48
CA PRO A 422 -26.76 6.65 -4.05
C PRO A 422 -27.42 7.68 -3.11
N LYS A 423 -27.89 7.24 -1.94
CA LYS A 423 -28.54 8.15 -0.98
C LYS A 423 -27.60 8.69 0.08
N ARG A 424 -26.33 8.30 0.03
CA ARG A 424 -25.34 8.70 1.04
C ARG A 424 -24.45 9.84 0.54
N PRO A 425 -24.17 10.85 1.40
CA PRO A 425 -23.49 12.09 0.99
C PRO A 425 -21.98 11.93 0.82
N GLU A 426 -21.33 10.97 1.48
CA GLU A 426 -19.87 10.86 1.56
C GLU A 426 -19.21 10.65 0.19
N GLY A 427 -19.78 9.74 -0.61
CA GLY A 427 -19.28 9.48 -1.96
C GLY A 427 -19.37 10.70 -2.87
N TYR A 428 -20.43 11.50 -2.73
CA TYR A 428 -20.59 12.75 -3.47
C TYR A 428 -19.61 13.83 -3.01
N LEU A 429 -19.29 13.89 -1.71
CA LEU A 429 -18.21 14.77 -1.23
C LEU A 429 -16.87 14.37 -1.85
N MET A 430 -16.53 13.09 -1.83
CA MET A 430 -15.28 12.61 -2.41
C MET A 430 -15.22 12.86 -3.93
N LEU A 431 -16.30 12.65 -4.67
CA LEU A 431 -16.39 13.03 -6.10
C LEU A 431 -16.22 14.54 -6.31
N SER A 432 -16.82 15.36 -5.45
CA SER A 432 -16.64 16.81 -5.52
C SER A 432 -15.18 17.22 -5.30
N LEU A 433 -14.52 16.66 -4.29
CA LEU A 433 -13.09 16.89 -4.01
C LEU A 433 -12.19 16.38 -5.15
N TYR A 434 -12.54 15.24 -5.74
CA TYR A 434 -11.85 14.72 -6.91
C TYR A 434 -11.85 15.72 -8.07
N TYR A 435 -13.04 16.23 -8.47
CA TYR A 435 -13.17 17.19 -9.56
C TYR A 435 -12.58 18.57 -9.22
N GLU A 436 -12.56 18.97 -7.94
CA GLU A 436 -11.86 20.16 -7.48
C GLU A 436 -10.35 20.07 -7.74
N ARG A 437 -9.70 18.94 -7.38
CA ARG A 437 -8.27 18.71 -7.67
C ARG A 437 -7.96 18.85 -9.15
N LEU A 438 -8.86 18.40 -10.01
CA LEU A 438 -8.76 18.56 -11.48
C LEU A 438 -9.15 19.97 -11.97
N ARG A 439 -9.48 20.89 -11.07
CA ARG A 439 -9.96 22.25 -11.38
C ARG A 439 -11.23 22.29 -12.23
N GLN A 440 -12.03 21.22 -12.20
CA GLN A 440 -13.34 21.13 -12.84
C GLN A 440 -14.44 21.59 -11.91
N TYR A 441 -14.39 22.87 -11.51
CA TYR A 441 -15.22 23.44 -10.44
C TYR A 441 -16.73 23.36 -10.68
N SER A 442 -17.18 23.42 -11.94
CA SER A 442 -18.60 23.25 -12.28
C SER A 442 -19.11 21.85 -11.93
N THR A 443 -18.34 20.81 -12.27
CA THR A 443 -18.66 19.41 -11.99
C THR A 443 -18.56 19.14 -10.48
N SER A 444 -17.51 19.64 -9.84
CA SER A 444 -17.34 19.60 -8.39
C SER A 444 -18.55 20.20 -7.65
N LEU A 445 -18.98 21.40 -8.05
CA LEU A 445 -20.14 22.08 -7.49
C LEU A 445 -21.44 21.24 -7.64
N SER A 446 -21.59 20.56 -8.77
CA SER A 446 -22.76 19.73 -9.02
C SER A 446 -22.82 18.54 -8.06
N TYR A 447 -21.70 17.83 -7.88
CA TYR A 447 -21.60 16.72 -6.93
C TYR A 447 -21.79 17.18 -5.47
N ALA A 448 -21.20 18.31 -5.06
CA ALA A 448 -21.41 18.86 -3.73
C ALA A 448 -22.88 19.17 -3.44
N LYS A 449 -23.60 19.74 -4.43
CA LYS A 449 -25.04 20.00 -4.31
C LYS A 449 -25.87 18.72 -4.21
N ILE A 450 -25.54 17.68 -4.99
CA ILE A 450 -26.23 16.37 -4.90
C ILE A 450 -25.99 15.79 -3.51
N GLY A 451 -24.75 15.76 -3.03
CA GLY A 451 -24.43 15.28 -1.69
C GLY A 451 -25.18 16.02 -0.59
N LEU A 452 -25.34 17.35 -0.71
CA LEU A 452 -26.08 18.15 0.26
C LEU A 452 -27.59 17.79 0.29
N LEU A 453 -28.18 17.38 -0.83
CA LEU A 453 -29.56 16.87 -0.86
C LEU A 453 -29.71 15.54 -0.10
N MET A 454 -28.63 14.77 0.04
CA MET A 454 -28.59 13.47 0.72
C MET A 454 -28.15 13.56 2.19
N LYS A 455 -27.91 14.76 2.73
CA LYS A 455 -27.32 15.02 4.06
C LYS A 455 -27.98 14.29 5.24
N ASP A 456 -29.29 14.01 5.15
CA ASP A 456 -30.05 13.38 6.23
C ASP A 456 -29.86 11.85 6.30
N ASN A 457 -29.18 11.26 5.30
CA ASN A 457 -28.88 9.84 5.21
C ASN A 457 -27.42 9.54 5.56
N ASP A 458 -26.72 10.45 6.24
CA ASP A 458 -25.31 10.27 6.52
C ASP A 458 -25.04 9.07 7.45
N LEU A 459 -23.87 8.49 7.24
CA LEU A 459 -23.32 7.36 7.98
C LEU A 459 -23.01 7.64 9.43
N ILE A 460 -22.71 8.88 9.77
CA ILE A 460 -22.20 9.27 11.09
C ILE A 460 -23.13 8.75 12.18
N ARG A 461 -24.41 8.64 11.86
CA ARG A 461 -25.46 8.20 12.79
C ARG A 461 -25.71 6.69 12.77
N ASN A 462 -25.33 5.99 11.69
CA ASN A 462 -25.71 4.59 11.45
C ASN A 462 -24.55 3.66 11.05
N SER A 463 -23.29 4.12 11.10
CA SER A 463 -22.15 3.27 10.73
C SER A 463 -21.95 2.17 11.77
N ILE A 464 -21.79 0.94 11.29
CA ILE A 464 -21.38 -0.23 12.08
C ILE A 464 -19.95 -0.06 12.61
N TYR A 465 -19.16 0.80 11.98
CA TYR A 465 -17.70 0.98 12.20
C TYR A 465 -17.39 2.36 12.78
N GLY A 466 -17.91 2.68 13.97
CA GLY A 466 -17.87 3.99 14.63
C GLY A 466 -16.53 4.74 14.65
N ASP A 467 -15.40 4.06 14.70
CA ASP A 467 -14.08 4.67 14.92
C ASP A 467 -13.29 4.94 13.62
N HIS A 468 -13.76 4.52 12.44
CA HIS A 468 -13.04 4.66 11.17
C HIS A 468 -13.59 5.75 10.25
N LYS A 469 -14.46 6.59 10.77
CA LYS A 469 -15.05 7.76 10.07
C LYS A 469 -14.00 8.75 9.59
N ASP A 470 -12.91 8.84 10.32
CA ASP A 470 -11.83 9.80 10.05
C ASP A 470 -11.09 9.49 8.74
N ILE A 471 -11.08 8.22 8.30
CA ILE A 471 -10.44 7.84 7.04
C ILE A 471 -11.20 8.41 5.83
N ILE A 472 -12.54 8.29 5.81
CA ILE A 472 -13.38 8.84 4.73
C ILE A 472 -13.44 10.36 4.82
N ASP A 473 -13.15 10.92 6.00
CA ASP A 473 -13.09 12.35 6.28
C ASP A 473 -14.43 13.08 6.00
N TYR A 474 -15.55 12.42 6.28
CA TYR A 474 -16.87 13.04 6.29
C TYR A 474 -17.35 13.25 7.73
N GLN A 475 -17.30 14.49 8.22
CA GLN A 475 -17.66 14.85 9.59
C GLN A 475 -19.00 15.60 9.67
N GLY A 476 -19.74 15.68 8.57
CA GLY A 476 -21.04 16.31 8.49
C GLY A 476 -21.28 17.13 7.23
N SER A 477 -22.54 17.54 7.04
CA SER A 477 -22.96 18.26 5.82
C SER A 477 -22.25 19.61 5.63
N TYR A 478 -21.66 20.18 6.68
CA TYR A 478 -20.91 21.45 6.57
C TYR A 478 -19.75 21.37 5.59
N LYS A 479 -19.15 20.17 5.39
CA LYS A 479 -18.09 19.99 4.39
C LYS A 479 -18.61 20.16 2.97
N LEU A 480 -19.85 19.74 2.70
CA LEU A 480 -20.50 19.98 1.41
C LEU A 480 -20.86 21.46 1.22
N ASP A 481 -21.37 22.13 2.26
CA ASP A 481 -21.62 23.58 2.22
C ASP A 481 -20.31 24.36 1.96
N PHE A 482 -19.23 23.97 2.63
CA PHE A 482 -17.90 24.54 2.42
C PHE A 482 -17.44 24.34 0.96
N GLN A 483 -17.59 23.12 0.44
CA GLN A 483 -17.19 22.79 -0.93
C GLN A 483 -18.00 23.59 -1.97
N ILE A 484 -19.30 23.79 -1.73
CA ILE A 484 -20.16 24.63 -2.58
C ILE A 484 -19.65 26.08 -2.59
N ALA A 485 -19.30 26.63 -1.42
CA ALA A 485 -18.78 27.99 -1.31
C ALA A 485 -17.42 28.13 -2.02
N LEU A 486 -16.54 27.17 -1.87
CA LEU A 486 -15.22 27.14 -2.51
C LEU A 486 -15.33 27.05 -4.05
N CYS A 487 -16.19 26.18 -4.56
CA CYS A 487 -16.45 26.06 -6.00
C CYS A 487 -17.02 27.36 -6.58
N ASN A 488 -17.96 28.02 -5.90
CA ASN A 488 -18.51 29.30 -6.35
C ASN A 488 -17.43 30.38 -6.40
N TRP A 489 -16.50 30.40 -5.44
CA TRP A 489 -15.35 31.30 -5.51
C TRP A 489 -14.53 31.05 -6.75
N SER A 490 -14.13 29.81 -6.97
CA SER A 490 -13.29 29.41 -8.13
C SER A 490 -13.98 29.68 -9.47
N LEU A 491 -15.31 29.72 -9.49
CA LEU A 491 -16.12 30.09 -10.66
C LEU A 491 -16.36 31.62 -10.81
N GLY A 492 -15.69 32.43 -9.99
CA GLY A 492 -15.78 33.89 -10.05
C GLY A 492 -17.01 34.49 -9.36
N GLN A 493 -17.78 33.69 -8.63
CA GLN A 493 -18.97 34.14 -7.89
C GLN A 493 -18.58 34.57 -6.45
N SER A 494 -17.66 35.50 -6.31
CA SER A 494 -17.02 35.86 -5.06
C SER A 494 -18.00 36.37 -3.99
N ASP A 495 -19.02 37.16 -4.37
CA ASP A 495 -20.01 37.67 -3.42
C ASP A 495 -20.92 36.56 -2.88
N LEU A 496 -21.33 35.63 -3.76
CA LEU A 496 -22.11 34.47 -3.36
C LEU A 496 -21.28 33.56 -2.43
N SER A 497 -20.06 33.27 -2.80
CA SER A 497 -19.13 32.46 -2.00
C SER A 497 -18.89 33.06 -0.62
N ARG A 498 -18.60 34.37 -0.56
CA ARG A 498 -18.39 35.08 0.70
C ARG A 498 -19.64 35.01 1.60
N LYS A 499 -20.82 35.19 1.03
CA LYS A 499 -22.08 35.03 1.76
C LYS A 499 -22.22 33.61 2.31
N GLN A 500 -21.97 32.59 1.49
CA GLN A 500 -22.06 31.18 1.91
C GLN A 500 -21.07 30.82 3.01
N PHE A 501 -19.82 31.31 2.96
CA PHE A 501 -18.87 31.14 4.06
C PHE A 501 -19.31 31.83 5.33
N LYS A 502 -19.90 33.04 5.26
CA LYS A 502 -20.48 33.72 6.42
C LYS A 502 -21.67 32.95 6.99
N ASP A 503 -22.59 32.50 6.15
CA ASP A 503 -23.75 31.71 6.57
C ASP A 503 -23.28 30.40 7.28
N LEU A 504 -22.24 29.76 6.77
CA LEU A 504 -21.63 28.58 7.39
C LEU A 504 -20.95 28.89 8.71
N PHE A 505 -20.19 29.99 8.80
CA PHE A 505 -19.50 30.42 10.00
C PHE A 505 -20.43 30.73 11.18
N TYR A 506 -21.58 31.35 10.89
CA TYR A 506 -22.61 31.68 11.88
C TYR A 506 -23.69 30.61 12.04
N SER A 507 -23.52 29.45 11.39
CA SER A 507 -24.48 28.34 11.51
C SER A 507 -24.31 27.63 12.86
N ASP A 508 -25.42 26.99 13.33
CA ASP A 508 -25.41 26.15 14.54
C ASP A 508 -24.79 24.76 14.30
N LYS A 509 -24.00 24.60 13.22
CA LYS A 509 -23.35 23.32 12.88
C LYS A 509 -22.09 23.15 13.71
N ASP A 510 -21.89 21.94 14.24
CA ASP A 510 -20.63 21.55 14.90
C ASP A 510 -19.47 21.51 13.90
N LEU A 511 -18.81 22.63 13.74
CA LEU A 511 -17.61 22.75 12.89
C LEU A 511 -16.38 22.29 13.69
N CYS A 512 -15.56 21.43 13.11
CA CYS A 512 -14.26 21.17 13.70
C CYS A 512 -13.36 22.42 13.60
N VAL A 513 -12.40 22.52 14.53
CA VAL A 513 -11.52 23.71 14.67
C VAL A 513 -10.81 24.07 13.37
N ASP A 514 -10.36 23.07 12.62
CA ASP A 514 -9.64 23.30 11.36
C ASP A 514 -10.54 23.93 10.30
N TYR A 515 -11.76 23.47 10.16
CA TYR A 515 -12.74 24.06 9.23
C TYR A 515 -13.18 25.45 9.69
N PHE A 516 -13.35 25.66 10.98
CA PHE A 516 -13.62 26.99 11.51
C PHE A 516 -12.55 28.01 11.12
N ASN A 517 -11.28 27.65 11.33
CA ASN A 517 -10.15 28.49 10.96
C ASN A 517 -10.06 28.71 9.44
N LEU A 518 -10.32 27.66 8.65
CA LEU A 518 -10.29 27.73 7.20
C LEU A 518 -11.41 28.61 6.64
N ILE A 519 -12.63 28.50 7.18
CA ILE A 519 -13.76 29.34 6.81
C ILE A 519 -13.46 30.81 7.16
N HIS A 520 -12.96 31.06 8.35
CA HIS A 520 -12.56 32.41 8.76
C HIS A 520 -11.51 33.01 7.82
N LYS A 521 -10.49 32.23 7.46
CA LYS A 521 -9.48 32.63 6.48
C LYS A 521 -10.12 32.96 5.13
N ASN A 522 -11.00 32.10 4.60
CA ASN A 522 -11.65 32.31 3.31
C ASN A 522 -12.56 33.54 3.30
N ILE A 523 -13.26 33.82 4.40
CA ILE A 523 -14.03 35.08 4.56
C ILE A 523 -13.09 36.28 4.44
N THR A 524 -11.93 36.21 5.07
CA THR A 524 -10.92 37.27 5.07
C THR A 524 -10.30 37.45 3.67
N ASP A 525 -9.92 36.33 3.02
CA ASP A 525 -9.27 36.35 1.70
C ASP A 525 -10.25 36.84 0.59
N LEU A 526 -11.54 36.54 0.73
CA LEU A 526 -12.60 37.03 -0.15
C LEU A 526 -13.14 38.40 0.24
N SER A 527 -12.63 38.95 1.32
CA SER A 527 -12.94 40.33 1.68
C SER A 527 -12.39 41.28 0.60
N PRO A 528 -13.14 42.34 0.23
CA PRO A 528 -12.64 43.33 -0.68
C PRO A 528 -11.42 44.12 -0.11
N PHE A 529 -10.99 43.78 1.12
CA PHE A 529 -9.83 44.35 1.72
C PHE A 529 -8.61 43.46 1.55
N PRO A 530 -7.56 43.90 0.86
CA PRO A 530 -6.29 43.18 0.90
C PRO A 530 -5.80 43.12 2.36
N TYR A 531 -5.24 41.99 2.75
CA TYR A 531 -4.50 41.86 4.03
C TYR A 531 -3.48 42.99 4.11
N ILE A 532 -3.66 43.88 5.07
CA ILE A 532 -2.72 44.99 5.26
C ILE A 532 -1.51 44.42 5.96
N ASN A 533 -0.45 44.17 5.21
CA ASN A 533 0.87 44.14 5.81
C ASN A 533 1.12 45.55 6.34
N TYR A 534 1.29 45.69 7.63
CA TYR A 534 1.52 46.94 8.34
C TYR A 534 2.72 47.72 7.75
N ASP A 535 2.47 48.51 6.75
CA ASP A 535 3.34 49.59 6.35
C ASP A 535 2.56 50.90 6.58
N SER A 536 2.92 51.59 7.63
CA SER A 536 2.26 52.81 8.11
C SER A 536 2.15 53.93 7.06
N ASN A 537 2.86 53.82 5.95
CA ASN A 537 2.89 54.82 4.88
C ASN A 537 1.85 54.61 3.77
N LYS A 538 1.08 53.52 3.80
CA LYS A 538 0.05 53.21 2.79
C LYS A 538 -1.39 53.28 3.29
N GLN A 539 -1.61 53.90 4.45
CA GLN A 539 -2.96 54.03 5.02
C GLN A 539 -3.97 54.76 4.12
N ASN A 540 -3.50 55.56 3.18
CA ASN A 540 -4.37 56.38 2.32
C ASN A 540 -4.82 55.66 1.03
N ASP A 541 -4.28 54.49 0.72
CA ASP A 541 -4.60 53.77 -0.52
C ASP A 541 -5.61 52.62 -0.32
N LEU A 542 -6.15 52.47 0.88
CA LEU A 542 -7.11 51.45 1.20
C LEU A 542 -8.49 51.82 0.67
N ILE A 543 -8.85 51.22 -0.45
CA ILE A 543 -10.19 51.34 -1.01
C ILE A 543 -11.08 50.29 -0.31
N TYR A 544 -11.84 50.73 0.67
CA TYR A 544 -12.79 49.88 1.41
C TYR A 544 -14.08 49.74 0.63
N LYS A 545 -14.43 48.48 0.24
CA LYS A 545 -15.62 48.20 -0.56
C LYS A 545 -16.65 47.39 0.25
N PHE A 546 -17.29 48.00 1.20
CA PHE A 546 -18.50 47.50 1.84
C PHE A 546 -19.65 48.51 1.62
N LYS A 547 -20.88 48.12 1.80
CA LYS A 547 -22.04 48.98 1.59
C LYS A 547 -21.92 50.27 2.42
N GLY A 548 -21.78 51.41 1.74
CA GLY A 548 -21.62 52.73 2.39
C GLY A 548 -20.15 53.14 2.68
N TYR A 549 -19.15 52.36 2.20
CA TYR A 549 -17.73 52.68 2.40
C TYR A 549 -17.35 54.08 1.90
N GLU A 550 -18.00 54.55 0.85
CA GLU A 550 -17.80 55.90 0.26
C GLU A 550 -18.17 57.03 1.21
N LYS A 551 -18.87 56.75 2.29
CA LYS A 551 -19.26 57.72 3.33
C LYS A 551 -18.29 57.80 4.51
N ILE A 552 -17.29 56.94 4.53
CA ILE A 552 -16.31 56.90 5.62
C ILE A 552 -15.14 57.82 5.31
N ASN A 553 -15.07 58.92 6.05
CA ASN A 553 -14.04 59.94 5.89
C ASN A 553 -12.87 59.77 6.86
N LYS A 554 -13.00 58.99 7.92
CA LYS A 554 -11.99 58.78 8.97
C LYS A 554 -12.11 57.37 9.56
N ASN A 555 -10.94 56.79 9.83
CA ASN A 555 -10.79 55.65 10.71
C ASN A 555 -10.43 56.14 12.13
N PHE A 556 -11.10 55.64 13.15
CA PHE A 556 -10.92 56.03 14.53
C PHE A 556 -10.17 55.00 15.38
N SER A 557 -10.00 53.77 14.89
CA SER A 557 -9.28 52.73 15.60
C SER A 557 -7.81 52.68 15.21
N GLN A 558 -6.95 52.36 16.17
CA GLN A 558 -5.50 52.26 15.94
C GLN A 558 -5.11 51.16 14.98
N CYS A 559 -5.87 50.03 15.01
CA CYS A 559 -5.59 48.84 14.25
C CYS A 559 -6.69 48.55 13.21
N LEU A 560 -7.41 49.56 12.76
CA LEU A 560 -8.51 49.42 11.79
C LEU A 560 -9.62 48.44 12.22
N GLN A 561 -9.79 48.21 13.54
CA GLN A 561 -10.81 47.26 14.06
C GLN A 561 -12.23 47.66 13.67
N ASP A 562 -12.57 48.94 13.66
CA ASP A 562 -13.84 49.47 13.21
C ASP A 562 -14.11 49.12 11.74
N ILE A 563 -13.12 49.24 10.89
CA ILE A 563 -13.19 48.86 9.48
C ILE A 563 -13.32 47.35 9.33
N PHE A 564 -12.59 46.57 10.13
CA PHE A 564 -12.72 45.13 10.18
C PHE A 564 -14.16 44.72 10.53
N VAL A 565 -14.77 45.28 11.56
CA VAL A 565 -16.15 45.02 11.95
C VAL A 565 -17.13 45.40 10.84
N LEU A 566 -16.98 46.59 10.25
CA LEU A 566 -17.83 47.02 9.13
C LEU A 566 -17.71 46.10 7.90
N THR A 567 -16.51 45.58 7.64
CA THR A 567 -16.27 44.62 6.56
C THR A 567 -16.96 43.29 6.84
N MET A 568 -16.79 42.78 8.04
CA MET A 568 -17.38 41.51 8.44
C MET A 568 -18.92 41.55 8.43
N LEU A 569 -19.48 42.72 8.76
CA LEU A 569 -20.92 42.95 8.76
C LEU A 569 -21.44 43.54 7.44
N ASP A 570 -20.61 43.60 6.40
CA ASP A 570 -20.94 44.16 5.07
C ASP A 570 -21.57 45.57 5.14
N GLY A 571 -21.11 46.39 6.06
CA GLY A 571 -21.60 47.75 6.27
C GLY A 571 -22.99 47.81 6.89
N GLU A 572 -23.42 46.77 7.61
CA GLU A 572 -24.71 46.81 8.33
C GLU A 572 -24.81 47.99 9.25
N THR A 573 -25.96 48.65 9.25
CA THR A 573 -26.33 49.77 10.13
C THR A 573 -27.37 49.34 11.13
N ASN A 574 -27.42 50.00 12.30
CA ASN A 574 -28.35 49.73 13.38
C ASN A 574 -28.12 48.41 14.16
N GLY A 575 -26.92 47.81 14.03
CA GLY A 575 -26.49 46.69 14.90
C GLY A 575 -26.17 47.18 16.32
N THR A 576 -26.16 46.25 17.27
CA THR A 576 -25.67 46.50 18.63
C THR A 576 -24.25 45.93 18.75
N TYR A 577 -23.33 46.68 19.26
CA TYR A 577 -21.97 46.23 19.54
C TYR A 577 -21.55 46.56 20.97
N LEU A 578 -20.63 45.80 21.50
CA LEU A 578 -19.99 46.05 22.79
C LEU A 578 -18.50 46.21 22.54
N GLU A 579 -17.97 47.34 22.94
CA GLU A 579 -16.54 47.63 22.93
C GLU A 579 -15.99 47.61 24.36
N ILE A 580 -14.95 46.83 24.59
CA ILE A 580 -14.29 46.70 25.90
C ILE A 580 -12.85 47.21 25.79
N GLY A 581 -12.51 48.20 26.61
CA GLY A 581 -11.15 48.75 26.66
C GLY A 581 -10.85 49.83 25.63
N SER A 582 -11.88 50.49 25.09
CA SER A 582 -11.69 51.65 24.23
C SER A 582 -11.06 52.80 25.03
N SER A 583 -10.02 53.40 24.46
CA SER A 583 -9.40 54.62 24.96
C SER A 583 -10.19 55.82 24.48
N ASP A 584 -10.10 56.95 25.22
CA ASP A 584 -10.71 58.20 24.81
C ASP A 584 -10.18 58.60 23.41
N PRO A 585 -11.06 58.82 22.43
CA PRO A 585 -10.65 59.15 21.06
C PRO A 585 -9.89 60.48 20.93
N TYR A 586 -9.89 61.28 21.97
CA TYR A 586 -9.22 62.60 22.01
C TYR A 586 -7.93 62.60 22.84
N ILE A 587 -7.64 61.57 23.66
CA ILE A 587 -6.52 61.60 24.65
C ILE A 587 -5.57 60.39 24.44
N GLY A 588 -5.82 59.53 23.50
CA GLY A 588 -5.09 58.30 23.38
C GLY A 588 -4.30 58.15 22.11
N ASN A 589 -3.16 58.80 22.01
CA ASN A 589 -2.14 58.41 21.02
C ASN A 589 -0.76 58.64 21.57
#